data_e7ec76fb4661cea40f3038ad75935fb2
#
_entry.id   e7ec76fb4661cea40f3038ad75935fb2
#
_cell.length_a   1.000
_cell.length_b   1.000
_cell.length_c   1.000
_cell.angle_alpha   90.00
_cell.angle_beta   90.00
_cell.angle_gamma   90.00
#
_symmetry.space_group_name_H-M   'P 1'
#
loop_
_entity.id
_entity.type
_entity.pdbx_description
1 polymer ?
#
loop_
_entity_poly.entity_id
_entity_poly.type
_entity_poly.pdbx_seq_one_letter_code
_entity_poly.pdbx_strand_id
1 'polypeptide(L)'
;MPSGIPYIVVNEFAERFCFYGINAILAVYMTQHLHFGQAQATVWQSLFKFGAYFFPLIGAIISDVFWGKYRTIMTLAIVYCAGCTVLATGGGPTTLALGLGLMALGTGGIKPCVSTNVGDQFTSKNQHLIERAFSYFYLSINAGSSISIYFCPIWLNAYGPRVAFGVPAAMMALATIVFGLGRRKFVVVPPAMSHGANRGIAFFLLGLLPVLGISAWIFNVVGPDYRTLAALITLLALLVLVVYLSLNTGLRHALPAELLNWMQEAFTGPALKQITGLALIYYVFIAMFWCLWDQSNGQTWTLQATSDLMDKHLFGFLGGIPAFSALASYQMLPSQIQVVNGLFILGMVPIFTFVIYPIMGKFFKVTPLRKIGIGLFVISASYLIVASIENHIMHGETVSLWWQILAYVVLTAAEVLISITALEFSYKQAPLKVKSFIMAATYLLAVSIGNAFTAQVNGAMVKPVPTLAVTTGEQTWAQLESVANLQRGQKIDFGGDTGIKFIGDGGAVAPLEGTFLIGDIDAAHKRVRLMDAIHRQPVVSSGEFKPALAEVTTYKLVGPMYFLFFAGLGGTVAVLFVFVAGFYRERTYVRDAAAEPA
;
A
#
# COMPACT_ATOMS: atom_id res chain seq x y z
N MET A 1 -32.51 -11.22 4.24
CA MET A 1 -31.04 -11.20 4.23
C MET A 1 -30.56 -12.59 4.55
N PRO A 2 -29.65 -13.22 3.77
CA PRO A 2 -29.07 -14.53 4.09
C PRO A 2 -28.37 -14.54 5.44
N SER A 3 -28.52 -15.64 6.18
CA SER A 3 -28.00 -15.78 7.55
C SER A 3 -26.47 -15.79 7.66
N GLY A 4 -25.75 -15.99 6.56
CA GLY A 4 -24.29 -15.91 6.48
C GLY A 4 -23.75 -14.48 6.42
N ILE A 5 -24.52 -13.51 5.93
CA ILE A 5 -24.07 -12.14 5.70
C ILE A 5 -23.51 -11.46 6.95
N PRO A 6 -24.14 -11.52 8.14
CA PRO A 6 -23.58 -10.89 9.33
C PRO A 6 -22.17 -11.38 9.68
N TYR A 7 -21.89 -12.68 9.53
CA TYR A 7 -20.56 -13.25 9.79
C TYR A 7 -19.51 -12.75 8.81
N ILE A 8 -19.88 -12.56 7.53
CA ILE A 8 -18.98 -12.02 6.51
C ILE A 8 -18.71 -10.54 6.78
N VAL A 9 -19.73 -9.75 7.13
CA VAL A 9 -19.60 -8.31 7.41
C VAL A 9 -18.72 -8.05 8.64
N VAL A 10 -18.89 -8.83 9.72
CA VAL A 10 -18.04 -8.72 10.93
C VAL A 10 -16.61 -9.13 10.63
N ASN A 11 -16.41 -10.20 9.85
CA ASN A 11 -15.08 -10.61 9.42
C ASN A 11 -14.37 -9.52 8.60
N GLU A 12 -15.09 -8.90 7.65
CA GLU A 12 -14.53 -7.82 6.84
C GLU A 12 -14.18 -6.60 7.68
N PHE A 13 -15.07 -6.17 8.59
CA PHE A 13 -14.81 -5.08 9.51
C PHE A 13 -13.49 -5.29 10.28
N ALA A 14 -13.32 -6.46 10.87
CA ALA A 14 -12.16 -6.75 11.70
C ALA A 14 -10.88 -6.94 10.88
N GLU A 15 -10.95 -7.51 9.66
CA GLU A 15 -9.82 -7.60 8.75
C GLU A 15 -9.37 -6.20 8.31
N ARG A 16 -10.31 -5.33 7.92
CA ARG A 16 -9.99 -3.95 7.53
C ARG A 16 -9.43 -3.14 8.69
N PHE A 17 -10.01 -3.31 9.87
CA PHE A 17 -9.46 -2.72 11.09
C PHE A 17 -8.00 -3.13 11.27
N CYS A 18 -7.68 -4.42 11.12
CA CYS A 18 -6.33 -4.93 11.28
C CYS A 18 -5.39 -4.37 10.20
N PHE A 19 -5.76 -4.51 8.92
CA PHE A 19 -4.91 -4.10 7.79
C PHE A 19 -4.60 -2.60 7.81
N TYR A 20 -5.62 -1.76 7.88
CA TYR A 20 -5.43 -0.30 7.81
C TYR A 20 -4.83 0.25 9.09
N GLY A 21 -5.16 -0.32 10.26
CA GLY A 21 -4.55 0.10 11.54
C GLY A 21 -3.05 -0.16 11.57
N ILE A 22 -2.61 -1.35 11.17
CA ILE A 22 -1.19 -1.68 11.07
C ILE A 22 -0.50 -0.81 10.02
N ASN A 23 -1.11 -0.69 8.83
CA ASN A 23 -0.54 0.12 7.76
C ASN A 23 -0.34 1.60 8.18
N ALA A 24 -1.27 2.15 8.96
CA ALA A 24 -1.22 3.54 9.39
C ALA A 24 -0.01 3.86 10.27
N ILE A 25 0.36 2.93 11.15
CA ILE A 25 1.45 3.14 12.11
C ILE A 25 2.80 2.62 11.60
N LEU A 26 2.83 1.86 10.51
CA LEU A 26 3.99 1.08 10.10
C LEU A 26 5.22 1.95 9.80
N ALA A 27 5.06 3.06 9.03
CA ALA A 27 6.19 3.93 8.71
C ALA A 27 6.74 4.63 9.97
N VAL A 28 5.86 5.12 10.85
CA VAL A 28 6.25 5.75 12.11
C VAL A 28 6.93 4.73 13.03
N TYR A 29 6.40 3.51 13.12
CA TYR A 29 7.04 2.43 13.87
C TYR A 29 8.45 2.12 13.35
N MET A 30 8.62 1.99 12.03
CA MET A 30 9.92 1.70 11.43
C MET A 30 10.94 2.82 11.66
N THR A 31 10.52 4.08 11.55
CA THR A 31 11.44 5.22 11.69
C THR A 31 11.74 5.58 13.14
N GLN A 32 10.74 5.56 14.03
CA GLN A 32 10.91 6.03 15.41
C GLN A 32 11.28 4.93 16.41
N HIS A 33 10.85 3.66 16.18
CA HIS A 33 11.13 2.56 17.08
C HIS A 33 12.23 1.60 16.57
N LEU A 34 12.32 1.41 15.25
CA LEU A 34 13.37 0.57 14.64
C LEU A 34 14.52 1.39 14.04
N HIS A 35 14.44 2.71 14.09
CA HIS A 35 15.44 3.65 13.58
C HIS A 35 15.81 3.42 12.10
N PHE A 36 14.85 2.98 11.28
CA PHE A 36 15.05 2.90 9.84
C PHE A 36 15.15 4.29 9.23
N GLY A 37 15.99 4.46 8.22
CA GLY A 37 15.95 5.62 7.35
C GLY A 37 14.59 5.73 6.63
N GLN A 38 14.15 6.95 6.33
CA GLN A 38 12.82 7.17 5.74
C GLN A 38 12.63 6.46 4.39
N ALA A 39 13.68 6.42 3.54
CA ALA A 39 13.62 5.67 2.29
C ALA A 39 13.47 4.17 2.53
N GLN A 40 14.22 3.62 3.47
CA GLN A 40 14.15 2.21 3.85
C GLN A 40 12.75 1.85 4.36
N ALA A 41 12.18 2.65 5.25
CA ALA A 41 10.82 2.46 5.76
C ALA A 41 9.78 2.48 4.62
N THR A 42 9.91 3.41 3.66
CA THR A 42 9.02 3.48 2.50
C THR A 42 9.16 2.25 1.59
N VAL A 43 10.39 1.77 1.37
CA VAL A 43 10.64 0.53 0.59
C VAL A 43 9.97 -0.67 1.26
N TRP A 44 10.16 -0.87 2.57
CA TRP A 44 9.59 -2.00 3.30
C TRP A 44 8.04 -1.98 3.28
N GLN A 45 7.44 -0.83 3.51
CA GLN A 45 5.98 -0.69 3.48
C GLN A 45 5.42 -0.89 2.06
N SER A 46 6.12 -0.40 1.04
CA SER A 46 5.71 -0.61 -0.36
C SER A 46 5.83 -2.08 -0.77
N LEU A 47 6.88 -2.79 -0.34
CA LEU A 47 7.03 -4.23 -0.58
C LEU A 47 5.96 -5.06 0.16
N PHE A 48 5.61 -4.67 1.39
CA PHE A 48 4.47 -5.26 2.10
C PHE A 48 3.17 -5.08 1.32
N LYS A 49 2.86 -3.87 0.86
CA LYS A 49 1.68 -3.59 0.05
C LYS A 49 1.73 -4.32 -1.30
N PHE A 50 2.90 -4.37 -1.96
CA PHE A 50 3.09 -5.20 -3.15
C PHE A 50 2.60 -6.64 -2.89
N GLY A 51 3.10 -7.28 -1.85
CA GLY A 51 2.70 -8.64 -1.48
C GLY A 51 1.22 -8.76 -1.15
N ALA A 52 0.69 -7.83 -0.34
CA ALA A 52 -0.72 -7.82 0.09
C ALA A 52 -1.73 -7.66 -1.06
N TYR A 53 -1.29 -7.18 -2.22
CA TYR A 53 -2.12 -7.08 -3.44
C TYR A 53 -1.72 -8.07 -4.54
N PHE A 54 -0.53 -8.65 -4.48
CA PHE A 54 -0.08 -9.73 -5.37
C PHE A 54 -0.63 -11.09 -4.95
N PHE A 55 -0.51 -11.48 -3.69
CA PHE A 55 -0.97 -12.78 -3.20
C PHE A 55 -2.48 -13.04 -3.35
N PRO A 56 -3.37 -12.04 -3.38
CA PRO A 56 -4.78 -12.22 -3.76
C PRO A 56 -5.00 -12.89 -5.12
N LEU A 57 -4.11 -12.70 -6.08
CA LEU A 57 -4.16 -13.41 -7.36
C LEU A 57 -3.98 -14.92 -7.17
N ILE A 58 -3.02 -15.29 -6.34
CA ILE A 58 -2.73 -16.70 -5.98
C ILE A 58 -3.87 -17.29 -5.15
N GLY A 59 -4.37 -16.53 -4.17
CA GLY A 59 -5.48 -16.93 -3.31
C GLY A 59 -6.78 -17.14 -4.07
N ALA A 60 -7.07 -16.34 -5.09
CA ALA A 60 -8.22 -16.56 -5.98
C ALA A 60 -8.12 -17.89 -6.73
N ILE A 61 -6.93 -18.22 -7.27
CA ILE A 61 -6.70 -19.51 -7.93
C ILE A 61 -6.89 -20.68 -6.95
N ILE A 62 -6.29 -20.57 -5.74
CA ILE A 62 -6.44 -21.60 -4.70
C ILE A 62 -7.91 -21.80 -4.32
N SER A 63 -8.65 -20.72 -4.21
CA SER A 63 -10.06 -20.74 -3.84
C SER A 63 -10.94 -21.33 -4.95
N ASP A 64 -10.81 -20.81 -6.17
CA ASP A 64 -11.73 -21.16 -7.26
C ASP A 64 -11.43 -22.55 -7.82
N VAL A 65 -10.16 -22.98 -7.79
CA VAL A 65 -9.76 -24.25 -8.41
C VAL A 65 -9.67 -25.40 -7.39
N PHE A 66 -9.08 -25.16 -6.18
CA PHE A 66 -8.66 -26.28 -5.32
C PHE A 66 -9.49 -26.45 -4.03
N TRP A 67 -9.57 -25.44 -3.18
CA TRP A 67 -10.09 -25.60 -1.80
C TRP A 67 -11.50 -25.08 -1.59
N GLY A 68 -11.99 -24.22 -2.47
CA GLY A 68 -13.21 -23.46 -2.26
C GLY A 68 -12.99 -22.31 -1.28
N LYS A 69 -13.90 -21.31 -1.34
CA LYS A 69 -13.74 -20.02 -0.63
C LYS A 69 -13.62 -20.17 0.88
N TYR A 70 -14.47 -20.99 1.50
CA TYR A 70 -14.46 -21.12 2.96
C TYR A 70 -13.12 -21.64 3.51
N ARG A 71 -12.58 -22.72 2.94
CA ARG A 71 -11.29 -23.29 3.40
C ARG A 71 -10.13 -22.32 3.15
N THR A 72 -10.11 -21.67 2.00
CA THR A 72 -9.07 -20.69 1.65
C THR A 72 -9.07 -19.51 2.61
N ILE A 73 -10.25 -18.92 2.90
CA ILE A 73 -10.38 -17.82 3.86
C ILE A 73 -9.90 -18.27 5.24
N MET A 74 -10.38 -19.40 5.76
CA MET A 74 -10.02 -19.87 7.11
C MET A 74 -8.52 -20.15 7.26
N THR A 75 -7.91 -20.87 6.30
CA THR A 75 -6.49 -21.21 6.37
C THR A 75 -5.61 -19.95 6.31
N LEU A 76 -5.90 -19.06 5.37
CA LEU A 76 -5.10 -17.84 5.21
C LEU A 76 -5.40 -16.77 6.28
N ALA A 77 -6.59 -16.77 6.88
CA ALA A 77 -6.88 -15.96 8.06
C ALA A 77 -6.03 -16.38 9.28
N ILE A 78 -5.81 -17.69 9.47
CA ILE A 78 -4.90 -18.18 10.52
C ILE A 78 -3.46 -17.71 10.27
N VAL A 79 -2.98 -17.77 9.02
CA VAL A 79 -1.65 -17.28 8.63
C VAL A 79 -1.56 -15.76 8.89
N TYR A 80 -2.63 -15.01 8.57
CA TYR A 80 -2.70 -13.59 8.85
C TYR A 80 -2.66 -13.30 10.35
N CYS A 81 -3.44 -14.01 11.17
CA CYS A 81 -3.38 -13.89 12.64
C CYS A 81 -1.96 -14.14 13.17
N ALA A 82 -1.28 -15.17 12.66
CA ALA A 82 0.10 -15.47 13.05
C ALA A 82 1.03 -14.29 12.71
N GLY A 83 0.90 -13.69 11.53
CA GLY A 83 1.66 -12.52 11.12
C GLY A 83 1.43 -11.32 12.05
N CYS A 84 0.18 -11.00 12.36
CA CYS A 84 -0.16 -9.92 13.30
C CYS A 84 0.37 -10.19 14.71
N THR A 85 0.29 -11.44 15.18
CA THR A 85 0.83 -11.85 16.50
C THR A 85 2.35 -11.68 16.56
N VAL A 86 3.04 -12.05 15.48
CA VAL A 86 4.49 -11.84 15.37
C VAL A 86 4.83 -10.34 15.46
N LEU A 87 4.10 -9.46 14.74
CA LEU A 87 4.30 -8.01 14.85
C LEU A 87 4.05 -7.50 16.28
N ALA A 88 3.02 -8.02 16.95
CA ALA A 88 2.68 -7.65 18.33
C ALA A 88 3.77 -8.01 19.35
N THR A 89 4.74 -8.86 19.02
CA THR A 89 5.90 -9.11 19.92
C THR A 89 6.80 -7.89 20.06
N GLY A 90 6.74 -6.95 19.11
CA GLY A 90 7.54 -5.71 19.14
C GLY A 90 9.03 -5.97 18.95
N GLY A 91 9.39 -7.00 18.18
CA GLY A 91 10.78 -7.35 17.89
C GLY A 91 11.42 -6.47 16.82
N GLY A 92 12.69 -6.78 16.49
CA GLY A 92 13.47 -6.03 15.52
C GLY A 92 13.09 -6.30 14.04
N PRO A 93 14.00 -5.94 13.10
CA PRO A 93 13.75 -6.03 11.65
C PRO A 93 13.35 -7.43 11.16
N THR A 94 13.93 -8.49 11.72
CA THR A 94 13.57 -9.87 11.37
C THR A 94 12.13 -10.21 11.73
N THR A 95 11.68 -9.79 12.91
CA THR A 95 10.29 -9.96 13.37
C THR A 95 9.33 -9.18 12.49
N LEU A 96 9.70 -7.96 12.12
CA LEU A 96 8.96 -7.13 11.18
C LEU A 96 8.81 -7.84 9.82
N ALA A 97 9.92 -8.33 9.23
CA ALA A 97 9.91 -9.03 7.96
C ALA A 97 8.99 -10.26 7.97
N LEU A 98 9.12 -11.10 9.01
CA LEU A 98 8.31 -12.30 9.16
C LEU A 98 6.83 -11.95 9.34
N GLY A 99 6.52 -10.99 10.20
CA GLY A 99 5.15 -10.57 10.46
C GLY A 99 4.46 -10.00 9.22
N LEU A 100 5.12 -9.07 8.52
CA LEU A 100 4.60 -8.48 7.27
C LEU A 100 4.48 -9.51 6.14
N GLY A 101 5.44 -10.45 6.03
CA GLY A 101 5.39 -11.53 5.06
C GLY A 101 4.19 -12.46 5.28
N LEU A 102 3.96 -12.89 6.52
CA LEU A 102 2.80 -13.72 6.89
C LEU A 102 1.48 -12.98 6.68
N MET A 103 1.41 -11.69 7.03
CA MET A 103 0.24 -10.86 6.75
C MET A 103 -0.04 -10.75 5.25
N ALA A 104 0.98 -10.47 4.44
CA ALA A 104 0.83 -10.38 2.99
C ALA A 104 0.32 -11.69 2.38
N LEU A 105 0.84 -12.83 2.81
CA LEU A 105 0.34 -14.15 2.42
C LEU A 105 -1.12 -14.36 2.86
N GLY A 106 -1.44 -14.00 4.10
CA GLY A 106 -2.78 -14.14 4.66
C GLY A 106 -3.83 -13.33 3.93
N THR A 107 -3.53 -12.08 3.55
CA THR A 107 -4.44 -11.23 2.77
C THR A 107 -4.80 -11.85 1.42
N GLY A 108 -3.93 -12.71 0.88
CA GLY A 108 -4.12 -13.39 -0.39
C GLY A 108 -5.42 -14.18 -0.49
N GLY A 109 -5.80 -14.89 0.59
CA GLY A 109 -7.05 -15.65 0.60
C GLY A 109 -8.28 -14.86 1.00
N ILE A 110 -8.09 -13.77 1.73
CA ILE A 110 -9.20 -13.02 2.32
C ILE A 110 -9.80 -12.04 1.32
N LYS A 111 -9.00 -11.13 0.79
CA LYS A 111 -9.47 -10.02 -0.08
C LYS A 111 -10.32 -10.48 -1.27
N PRO A 112 -9.89 -11.43 -2.13
CA PRO A 112 -10.69 -11.82 -3.29
C PRO A 112 -11.87 -12.72 -2.93
N CYS A 113 -11.73 -13.52 -1.87
CA CYS A 113 -12.70 -14.57 -1.54
C CYS A 113 -13.87 -14.05 -0.71
N VAL A 114 -13.65 -13.09 0.21
CA VAL A 114 -14.71 -12.61 1.11
C VAL A 114 -15.76 -11.81 0.34
N SER A 115 -15.35 -10.89 -0.55
CA SER A 115 -16.28 -10.12 -1.37
C SER A 115 -17.11 -10.99 -2.32
N THR A 116 -16.48 -11.98 -2.95
CA THR A 116 -17.20 -12.94 -3.81
C THR A 116 -18.11 -13.87 -3.00
N ASN A 117 -17.72 -14.23 -1.77
CA ASN A 117 -18.56 -15.01 -0.86
C ASN A 117 -19.85 -14.26 -0.46
N VAL A 118 -19.82 -12.91 -0.37
CA VAL A 118 -21.06 -12.12 -0.20
C VAL A 118 -22.04 -12.40 -1.34
N GLY A 119 -21.58 -12.32 -2.58
CA GLY A 119 -22.41 -12.58 -3.77
C GLY A 119 -22.98 -14.00 -3.81
N ASP A 120 -22.17 -15.00 -3.41
CA ASP A 120 -22.57 -16.41 -3.41
C ASP A 120 -23.72 -16.73 -2.44
N GLN A 121 -23.97 -15.90 -1.43
CA GLN A 121 -25.07 -16.09 -0.48
C GLN A 121 -26.45 -15.82 -1.09
N PHE A 122 -26.51 -15.29 -2.32
CA PHE A 122 -27.75 -14.89 -2.96
C PHE A 122 -28.15 -15.82 -4.08
N THR A 123 -29.46 -16.06 -4.18
CA THR A 123 -30.12 -16.80 -5.25
C THR A 123 -31.13 -15.89 -5.95
N SER A 124 -31.74 -16.34 -7.04
CA SER A 124 -32.79 -15.59 -7.75
C SER A 124 -33.93 -15.11 -6.82
N LYS A 125 -34.22 -15.87 -5.75
CA LYS A 125 -35.31 -15.54 -4.79
C LYS A 125 -35.02 -14.32 -3.92
N ASN A 126 -33.75 -14.04 -3.62
CA ASN A 126 -33.34 -12.96 -2.70
C ASN A 126 -32.36 -11.97 -3.34
N GLN A 127 -32.20 -12.01 -4.66
CA GLN A 127 -31.30 -11.14 -5.43
C GLN A 127 -31.56 -9.64 -5.20
N HIS A 128 -32.82 -9.25 -4.93
CA HIS A 128 -33.19 -7.86 -4.61
C HIS A 128 -32.52 -7.31 -3.33
N LEU A 129 -31.95 -8.18 -2.47
CA LEU A 129 -31.25 -7.78 -1.25
C LEU A 129 -29.72 -7.68 -1.44
N ILE A 130 -29.20 -8.03 -2.61
CA ILE A 130 -27.73 -8.09 -2.85
C ILE A 130 -27.08 -6.71 -2.71
N GLU A 131 -27.72 -5.67 -3.25
CA GLU A 131 -27.23 -4.29 -3.16
C GLU A 131 -27.12 -3.83 -1.70
N ARG A 132 -28.14 -4.18 -0.88
CA ARG A 132 -28.13 -3.85 0.54
C ARG A 132 -27.03 -4.60 1.31
N ALA A 133 -26.74 -5.85 0.94
CA ALA A 133 -25.65 -6.61 1.54
C ALA A 133 -24.27 -6.02 1.20
N PHE A 134 -24.06 -5.63 -0.05
CA PHE A 134 -22.84 -4.94 -0.44
C PHE A 134 -22.71 -3.56 0.21
N SER A 135 -23.82 -2.86 0.46
CA SER A 135 -23.81 -1.60 1.22
C SER A 135 -23.32 -1.81 2.66
N TYR A 136 -23.79 -2.85 3.35
CA TYR A 136 -23.31 -3.20 4.69
C TYR A 136 -21.84 -3.63 4.67
N PHE A 137 -21.44 -4.39 3.66
CA PHE A 137 -20.06 -4.80 3.45
C PHE A 137 -19.15 -3.59 3.25
N TYR A 138 -19.52 -2.64 2.39
CA TYR A 138 -18.77 -1.41 2.16
C TYR A 138 -18.72 -0.52 3.42
N LEU A 139 -19.83 -0.42 4.16
CA LEU A 139 -19.85 0.30 5.43
C LEU A 139 -18.87 -0.31 6.44
N SER A 140 -18.80 -1.65 6.51
CA SER A 140 -17.87 -2.34 7.42
C SER A 140 -16.41 -2.08 7.08
N ILE A 141 -16.06 -2.01 5.79
CA ILE A 141 -14.71 -1.65 5.33
C ILE A 141 -14.34 -0.26 5.84
N ASN A 142 -15.19 0.74 5.59
CA ASN A 142 -14.89 2.13 5.95
C ASN A 142 -14.92 2.36 7.46
N ALA A 143 -15.82 1.72 8.18
CA ALA A 143 -15.87 1.81 9.64
C ALA A 143 -14.62 1.18 10.27
N GLY A 144 -14.24 -0.04 9.85
CA GLY A 144 -13.05 -0.73 10.36
C GLY A 144 -11.77 0.06 10.09
N SER A 145 -11.60 0.55 8.85
CA SER A 145 -10.42 1.34 8.48
C SER A 145 -10.36 2.68 9.24
N SER A 146 -11.44 3.45 9.27
CA SER A 146 -11.44 4.78 9.92
C SER A 146 -11.18 4.69 11.42
N ILE A 147 -11.80 3.73 12.10
CA ILE A 147 -11.61 3.52 13.54
C ILE A 147 -10.15 3.12 13.81
N SER A 148 -9.61 2.17 13.07
CA SER A 148 -8.23 1.70 13.30
C SER A 148 -7.17 2.76 12.98
N ILE A 149 -7.34 3.50 11.87
CA ILE A 149 -6.43 4.60 11.51
C ILE A 149 -6.43 5.68 12.58
N TYR A 150 -7.55 5.92 13.25
CA TYR A 150 -7.62 6.90 14.32
C TYR A 150 -6.99 6.39 15.61
N PHE A 151 -7.31 5.17 16.05
CA PHE A 151 -6.90 4.67 17.37
C PHE A 151 -5.52 4.01 17.40
N CYS A 152 -5.06 3.31 16.34
CA CYS A 152 -3.77 2.64 16.38
C CYS A 152 -2.57 3.59 16.61
N PRO A 153 -2.53 4.80 16.03
CA PRO A 153 -1.49 5.78 16.36
C PRO A 153 -1.51 6.23 17.83
N ILE A 154 -2.71 6.38 18.43
CA ILE A 154 -2.86 6.71 19.84
C ILE A 154 -2.27 5.60 20.69
N TRP A 155 -2.59 4.34 20.39
CA TRP A 155 -2.04 3.19 21.11
C TRP A 155 -0.54 3.04 20.93
N LEU A 156 -0.01 3.35 19.73
CA LEU A 156 1.43 3.33 19.50
C LEU A 156 2.15 4.35 20.39
N ASN A 157 1.61 5.56 20.46
CA ASN A 157 2.19 6.65 21.23
C ASN A 157 2.05 6.43 22.75
N ALA A 158 0.86 5.97 23.22
CA ALA A 158 0.58 5.86 24.65
C ALA A 158 1.09 4.55 25.28
N TYR A 159 1.05 3.43 24.55
CA TYR A 159 1.30 2.09 25.07
C TYR A 159 2.39 1.32 24.31
N GLY A 160 2.94 1.92 23.26
CA GLY A 160 3.99 1.33 22.44
C GLY A 160 3.54 0.25 21.45
N PRO A 161 4.50 -0.35 20.72
CA PRO A 161 4.23 -1.25 19.60
C PRO A 161 3.42 -2.50 19.95
N ARG A 162 3.64 -3.08 21.14
CA ARG A 162 2.95 -4.32 21.55
C ARG A 162 1.44 -4.17 21.58
N VAL A 163 0.93 -3.06 22.11
CA VAL A 163 -0.51 -2.78 22.15
C VAL A 163 -1.01 -2.36 20.78
N ALA A 164 -0.28 -1.49 20.09
CA ALA A 164 -0.67 -0.96 18.80
C ALA A 164 -0.81 -2.03 17.70
N PHE A 165 0.02 -3.10 17.73
CA PHE A 165 -0.12 -4.27 16.86
C PHE A 165 -0.98 -5.38 17.49
N GLY A 166 -1.02 -5.47 18.83
CA GLY A 166 -1.74 -6.50 19.56
C GLY A 166 -3.26 -6.38 19.45
N VAL A 167 -3.80 -5.16 19.50
CA VAL A 167 -5.26 -4.93 19.34
C VAL A 167 -5.73 -5.32 17.93
N PRO A 168 -5.09 -4.89 16.81
CA PRO A 168 -5.38 -5.42 15.49
C PRO A 168 -5.26 -6.95 15.38
N ALA A 169 -4.24 -7.56 16.02
CA ALA A 169 -4.08 -9.01 16.04
C ALA A 169 -5.27 -9.72 16.72
N ALA A 170 -5.73 -9.19 17.86
CA ALA A 170 -6.90 -9.70 18.57
C ALA A 170 -8.18 -9.54 17.73
N MET A 171 -8.34 -8.41 17.03
CA MET A 171 -9.47 -8.19 16.11
C MET A 171 -9.46 -9.19 14.95
N MET A 172 -8.29 -9.50 14.39
CA MET A 172 -8.19 -10.50 13.33
C MET A 172 -8.48 -11.92 13.82
N ALA A 173 -8.04 -12.26 15.04
CA ALA A 173 -8.38 -13.54 15.67
C ALA A 173 -9.90 -13.65 15.90
N LEU A 174 -10.53 -12.59 16.41
CA LEU A 174 -11.98 -12.51 16.56
C LEU A 174 -12.70 -12.68 15.21
N ALA A 175 -12.24 -12.00 14.16
CA ALA A 175 -12.77 -12.16 12.80
C ALA A 175 -12.74 -13.60 12.35
N THR A 176 -11.60 -14.28 12.53
CA THR A 176 -11.41 -15.68 12.14
C THR A 176 -12.36 -16.62 12.91
N ILE A 177 -12.52 -16.40 14.22
CA ILE A 177 -13.46 -17.17 15.06
C ILE A 177 -14.90 -16.93 14.59
N VAL A 178 -15.32 -15.68 14.42
CA VAL A 178 -16.67 -15.34 13.97
C VAL A 178 -16.98 -15.95 12.61
N PHE A 179 -16.05 -15.86 11.66
CA PHE A 179 -16.22 -16.48 10.35
C PHE A 179 -16.32 -18.01 10.46
N GLY A 180 -15.52 -18.62 11.32
CA GLY A 180 -15.59 -20.06 11.63
C GLY A 180 -16.95 -20.50 12.18
N LEU A 181 -17.52 -19.72 13.10
CA LEU A 181 -18.87 -19.95 13.65
C LEU A 181 -19.97 -19.85 12.58
N GLY A 182 -19.76 -19.03 11.56
CA GLY A 182 -20.65 -18.91 10.40
C GLY A 182 -20.69 -20.10 9.46
N ARG A 183 -19.78 -21.10 9.59
CA ARG A 183 -19.60 -22.20 8.63
C ARG A 183 -20.89 -22.86 8.15
N ARG A 184 -21.81 -23.14 9.08
CA ARG A 184 -23.09 -23.82 8.78
C ARG A 184 -24.14 -22.91 8.15
N LYS A 185 -23.86 -21.60 8.06
CA LYS A 185 -24.77 -20.58 7.52
C LYS A 185 -24.42 -20.18 6.09
N PHE A 186 -23.19 -20.52 5.65
CA PHE A 186 -22.72 -20.14 4.32
C PHE A 186 -23.24 -21.07 3.24
N VAL A 187 -23.63 -20.48 2.11
CA VAL A 187 -23.78 -21.21 0.85
C VAL A 187 -22.38 -21.52 0.34
N VAL A 188 -22.08 -22.79 0.13
CA VAL A 188 -20.77 -23.26 -0.32
C VAL A 188 -20.82 -23.52 -1.82
N VAL A 189 -20.06 -22.74 -2.58
CA VAL A 189 -19.81 -23.01 -3.99
C VAL A 189 -18.62 -23.96 -4.08
N PRO A 190 -18.77 -25.14 -4.72
CA PRO A 190 -17.67 -26.10 -4.85
C PRO A 190 -16.56 -25.54 -5.74
N PRO A 191 -15.29 -25.88 -5.47
CA PRO A 191 -14.16 -25.53 -6.35
C PRO A 191 -14.25 -26.31 -7.67
N ALA A 192 -13.48 -25.87 -8.68
CA ALA A 192 -13.43 -26.54 -9.98
C ALA A 192 -12.97 -28.00 -9.87
N MET A 193 -12.03 -28.30 -8.97
CA MET A 193 -11.56 -29.67 -8.71
C MET A 193 -12.35 -30.32 -7.59
N SER A 194 -13.08 -31.38 -7.93
CA SER A 194 -13.82 -32.21 -6.95
C SER A 194 -12.94 -33.24 -6.25
N HIS A 195 -11.92 -33.78 -6.96
CA HIS A 195 -11.02 -34.80 -6.47
C HIS A 195 -9.56 -34.41 -6.68
N GLY A 196 -8.66 -34.88 -5.80
CA GLY A 196 -7.22 -34.64 -5.95
C GLY A 196 -6.75 -33.21 -5.71
N ALA A 197 -7.59 -32.32 -5.15
CA ALA A 197 -7.27 -30.90 -4.89
C ALA A 197 -5.94 -30.70 -4.16
N ASN A 198 -5.59 -31.57 -3.19
CA ASN A 198 -4.32 -31.45 -2.46
C ASN A 198 -3.11 -31.77 -3.35
N ARG A 199 -3.24 -32.68 -4.33
CA ARG A 199 -2.18 -32.92 -5.33
C ARG A 199 -2.06 -31.72 -6.27
N GLY A 200 -3.19 -31.20 -6.75
CA GLY A 200 -3.22 -30.01 -7.61
C GLY A 200 -2.56 -28.80 -6.96
N ILE A 201 -2.86 -28.54 -5.70
CA ILE A 201 -2.22 -27.45 -4.93
C ILE A 201 -0.72 -27.68 -4.73
N ALA A 202 -0.31 -28.94 -4.47
CA ALA A 202 1.11 -29.26 -4.35
C ALA A 202 1.86 -28.98 -5.66
N PHE A 203 1.31 -29.39 -6.81
CA PHE A 203 1.88 -29.04 -8.13
C PHE A 203 1.92 -27.53 -8.39
N PHE A 204 0.85 -26.82 -8.05
CA PHE A 204 0.80 -25.37 -8.19
C PHE A 204 1.86 -24.68 -7.33
N LEU A 205 1.99 -25.07 -6.05
CA LEU A 205 2.99 -24.51 -5.15
C LEU A 205 4.43 -24.89 -5.57
N LEU A 206 4.65 -26.15 -6.00
CA LEU A 206 5.93 -26.60 -6.52
C LEU A 206 6.35 -25.81 -7.77
N GLY A 207 5.39 -25.41 -8.62
CA GLY A 207 5.65 -24.54 -9.76
C GLY A 207 5.91 -23.08 -9.36
N LEU A 208 5.28 -22.61 -8.28
CA LEU A 208 5.38 -21.23 -7.82
C LEU A 208 6.64 -20.98 -6.97
N LEU A 209 7.08 -21.94 -6.17
CA LEU A 209 8.26 -21.79 -5.31
C LEU A 209 9.54 -21.41 -6.08
N PRO A 210 9.94 -22.06 -7.19
CA PRO A 210 11.10 -21.63 -7.96
C PRO A 210 10.92 -20.25 -8.58
N VAL A 211 9.71 -19.88 -9.00
CA VAL A 211 9.40 -18.54 -9.52
C VAL A 211 9.67 -17.47 -8.46
N LEU A 212 9.14 -17.65 -7.27
CA LEU A 212 9.37 -16.75 -6.14
C LEU A 212 10.84 -16.76 -5.69
N GLY A 213 11.45 -17.94 -5.63
CA GLY A 213 12.86 -18.11 -5.25
C GLY A 213 13.83 -17.40 -6.21
N ILE A 214 13.66 -17.55 -7.52
CA ILE A 214 14.47 -16.88 -8.52
C ILE A 214 14.26 -15.36 -8.47
N SER A 215 13.02 -14.90 -8.31
CA SER A 215 12.71 -13.48 -8.20
C SER A 215 13.32 -12.86 -6.94
N ALA A 216 13.29 -13.57 -5.80
CA ALA A 216 13.95 -13.15 -4.57
C ALA A 216 15.49 -13.16 -4.70
N TRP A 217 16.05 -14.13 -5.40
CA TRP A 217 17.48 -14.16 -5.68
C TRP A 217 17.91 -12.97 -6.56
N ILE A 218 17.16 -12.65 -7.62
CA ILE A 218 17.41 -11.47 -8.46
C ILE A 218 17.34 -10.19 -7.63
N PHE A 219 16.37 -10.07 -6.71
CA PHE A 219 16.27 -8.92 -5.81
C PHE A 219 17.53 -8.72 -4.95
N ASN A 220 18.19 -9.81 -4.54
CA ASN A 220 19.40 -9.73 -3.72
C ASN A 220 20.68 -9.52 -4.53
N VAL A 221 20.74 -10.00 -5.78
CA VAL A 221 21.94 -9.95 -6.61
C VAL A 221 22.05 -8.64 -7.39
N VAL A 222 20.91 -8.09 -7.82
CA VAL A 222 20.87 -6.83 -8.58
C VAL A 222 21.10 -5.64 -7.66
N GLY A 223 21.87 -4.67 -8.11
CA GLY A 223 22.14 -3.45 -7.35
C GLY A 223 20.86 -2.66 -6.98
N PRO A 224 20.94 -1.80 -5.95
CA PRO A 224 19.77 -1.11 -5.37
C PRO A 224 19.00 -0.27 -6.39
N ASP A 225 19.68 0.25 -7.42
CA ASP A 225 19.05 1.09 -8.45
C ASP A 225 18.02 0.35 -9.32
N TYR A 226 18.09 -0.98 -9.40
CA TYR A 226 17.21 -1.77 -10.29
C TYR A 226 16.58 -3.02 -9.64
N ARG A 227 16.93 -3.35 -8.40
CA ARG A 227 16.61 -4.64 -7.77
C ARG A 227 15.12 -4.98 -7.74
N THR A 228 14.26 -4.02 -7.38
CA THR A 228 12.81 -4.25 -7.27
C THR A 228 12.19 -4.44 -8.65
N LEU A 229 12.57 -3.62 -9.62
CA LEU A 229 12.08 -3.71 -11.00
C LEU A 229 12.55 -5.02 -11.67
N ALA A 230 13.81 -5.38 -11.51
CA ALA A 230 14.37 -6.63 -12.05
C ALA A 230 13.67 -7.86 -11.45
N ALA A 231 13.46 -7.88 -10.14
CA ALA A 231 12.73 -8.95 -9.47
C ALA A 231 11.27 -9.04 -9.94
N LEU A 232 10.58 -7.91 -10.11
CA LEU A 232 9.20 -7.86 -10.61
C LEU A 232 9.12 -8.37 -12.05
N ILE A 233 9.98 -7.91 -12.94
CA ILE A 233 10.01 -8.37 -14.34
C ILE A 233 10.28 -9.87 -14.40
N THR A 234 11.25 -10.36 -13.61
CA THR A 234 11.56 -11.79 -13.51
C THR A 234 10.36 -12.58 -13.00
N LEU A 235 9.69 -12.12 -11.94
CA LEU A 235 8.48 -12.74 -11.40
C LEU A 235 7.39 -12.89 -12.46
N LEU A 236 7.07 -11.80 -13.15
CA LEU A 236 6.03 -11.79 -14.18
C LEU A 236 6.42 -12.66 -15.39
N ALA A 237 7.66 -12.58 -15.85
CA ALA A 237 8.16 -13.39 -16.97
C ALA A 237 8.13 -14.89 -16.66
N LEU A 238 8.54 -15.29 -15.45
CA LEU A 238 8.52 -16.68 -15.02
C LEU A 238 7.08 -17.19 -14.85
N LEU A 239 6.15 -16.37 -14.33
CA LEU A 239 4.75 -16.74 -14.27
C LEU A 239 4.17 -17.00 -15.66
N VAL A 240 4.44 -16.11 -16.63
CA VAL A 240 4.04 -16.29 -18.03
C VAL A 240 4.66 -17.56 -18.61
N LEU A 241 5.95 -17.80 -18.36
CA LEU A 241 6.65 -19.01 -18.83
C LEU A 241 6.04 -20.29 -18.24
N VAL A 242 5.74 -20.33 -16.95
CA VAL A 242 5.09 -21.48 -16.30
C VAL A 242 3.73 -21.76 -16.95
N VAL A 243 2.90 -20.73 -17.17
CA VAL A 243 1.61 -20.87 -17.85
C VAL A 243 1.82 -21.40 -19.28
N TYR A 244 2.76 -20.83 -20.04
CA TYR A 244 3.06 -21.24 -21.42
C TYR A 244 3.50 -22.70 -21.47
N LEU A 245 4.45 -23.11 -20.64
CA LEU A 245 4.93 -24.50 -20.58
C LEU A 245 3.82 -25.48 -20.17
N SER A 246 3.00 -25.09 -19.19
CA SER A 246 1.87 -25.89 -18.73
C SER A 246 0.82 -26.15 -19.81
N LEU A 247 0.63 -25.22 -20.74
CA LEU A 247 -0.37 -25.35 -21.82
C LEU A 247 0.18 -26.00 -23.10
N ASN A 248 1.47 -25.82 -23.40
CA ASN A 248 2.05 -26.14 -24.70
C ASN A 248 3.10 -27.27 -24.72
N THR A 249 3.39 -27.87 -23.57
CA THR A 249 4.38 -28.96 -23.47
C THR A 249 3.77 -30.23 -22.89
N GLY A 250 4.59 -31.29 -22.77
CA GLY A 250 4.21 -32.54 -22.09
C GLY A 250 3.75 -32.37 -20.66
N LEU A 251 4.04 -31.25 -20.00
CA LEU A 251 3.58 -30.91 -18.65
C LEU A 251 2.04 -30.91 -18.53
N ARG A 252 1.33 -30.60 -19.61
CA ARG A 252 -0.14 -30.64 -19.65
C ARG A 252 -0.70 -32.02 -19.26
N HIS A 253 0.04 -33.10 -19.49
CA HIS A 253 -0.38 -34.47 -19.13
C HIS A 253 -0.18 -34.78 -17.65
N ALA A 254 0.68 -34.02 -16.96
CA ALA A 254 0.89 -34.14 -15.52
C ALA A 254 -0.10 -33.30 -14.70
N LEU A 255 -0.76 -32.34 -15.32
CA LEU A 255 -1.74 -31.47 -14.66
C LEU A 255 -3.11 -32.14 -14.59
N PRO A 256 -3.88 -31.90 -13.50
CA PRO A 256 -5.28 -32.28 -13.45
C PRO A 256 -6.09 -31.63 -14.57
N ALA A 257 -7.03 -32.38 -15.17
CA ALA A 257 -7.80 -31.93 -16.32
C ALA A 257 -8.60 -30.65 -16.02
N GLU A 258 -9.16 -30.54 -14.81
CA GLU A 258 -9.95 -29.39 -14.38
C GLU A 258 -9.08 -28.12 -14.27
N LEU A 259 -7.85 -28.24 -13.75
CA LEU A 259 -6.89 -27.14 -13.71
C LEU A 259 -6.48 -26.73 -15.12
N LEU A 260 -6.19 -27.69 -15.99
CA LEU A 260 -5.82 -27.43 -17.37
C LEU A 260 -6.95 -26.70 -18.14
N ASN A 261 -8.19 -27.16 -17.99
CA ASN A 261 -9.37 -26.54 -18.59
C ASN A 261 -9.53 -25.08 -18.09
N TRP A 262 -9.40 -24.85 -16.78
CA TRP A 262 -9.46 -23.49 -16.21
C TRP A 262 -8.32 -22.62 -16.76
N MET A 263 -7.09 -23.14 -16.82
CA MET A 263 -5.95 -22.41 -17.39
C MET A 263 -6.17 -22.07 -18.87
N GLN A 264 -6.73 -23.00 -19.64
CA GLN A 264 -7.06 -22.73 -21.05
C GLN A 264 -8.11 -21.63 -21.17
N GLU A 265 -9.18 -21.64 -20.37
CA GLU A 265 -10.18 -20.59 -20.36
C GLU A 265 -9.61 -19.22 -19.93
N ALA A 266 -8.71 -19.21 -18.93
CA ALA A 266 -8.11 -17.98 -18.40
C ALA A 266 -7.03 -17.35 -19.30
N PHE A 267 -6.21 -18.19 -19.95
CA PHE A 267 -4.99 -17.76 -20.66
C PHE A 267 -5.02 -17.96 -22.16
N THR A 268 -6.18 -18.33 -22.75
CA THR A 268 -6.31 -18.46 -24.20
C THR A 268 -7.53 -17.69 -24.72
N GLY A 269 -7.59 -17.51 -26.03
CA GLY A 269 -8.74 -16.94 -26.73
C GLY A 269 -9.16 -15.54 -26.25
N PRO A 270 -10.46 -15.34 -25.97
CA PRO A 270 -11.00 -14.02 -25.63
C PRO A 270 -10.45 -13.43 -24.33
N ALA A 271 -10.20 -14.27 -23.31
CA ALA A 271 -9.70 -13.82 -22.01
C ALA A 271 -8.28 -13.27 -22.10
N LEU A 272 -7.37 -13.97 -22.76
CA LEU A 272 -5.99 -13.50 -22.97
C LEU A 272 -5.97 -12.19 -23.78
N LYS A 273 -6.78 -12.10 -24.86
CA LYS A 273 -6.90 -10.88 -25.65
C LYS A 273 -7.40 -9.70 -24.81
N GLN A 274 -8.29 -9.98 -23.87
CA GLN A 274 -8.80 -8.95 -22.95
C GLN A 274 -7.75 -8.50 -21.95
N ILE A 275 -7.04 -9.44 -21.30
CA ILE A 275 -5.96 -9.12 -20.37
C ILE A 275 -4.88 -8.28 -21.06
N THR A 276 -4.41 -8.69 -22.24
CA THR A 276 -3.39 -7.95 -22.99
C THR A 276 -3.87 -6.58 -23.44
N GLY A 277 -5.15 -6.45 -23.82
CA GLY A 277 -5.74 -5.16 -24.20
C GLY A 277 -5.85 -4.20 -23.02
N LEU A 278 -6.06 -4.71 -21.80
CA LEU A 278 -6.13 -3.91 -20.57
C LEU A 278 -4.75 -3.66 -19.93
N ALA A 279 -3.77 -4.51 -20.22
CA ALA A 279 -2.47 -4.49 -19.54
C ALA A 279 -1.80 -3.11 -19.56
N LEU A 280 -1.78 -2.44 -20.71
CA LEU A 280 -1.19 -1.09 -20.83
C LEU A 280 -1.90 -0.08 -19.93
N ILE A 281 -3.25 -0.09 -19.92
CA ILE A 281 -4.05 0.84 -19.11
C ILE A 281 -3.79 0.59 -17.61
N TYR A 282 -3.82 -0.68 -17.20
CA TYR A 282 -3.73 -1.01 -15.78
C TYR A 282 -2.30 -1.00 -15.25
N TYR A 283 -1.34 -1.58 -15.98
CA TYR A 283 0.02 -1.77 -15.47
C TYR A 283 0.93 -0.56 -15.64
N VAL A 284 0.51 0.42 -16.45
CA VAL A 284 1.21 1.70 -16.58
C VAL A 284 0.41 2.80 -15.90
N PHE A 285 -0.81 3.07 -16.34
CA PHE A 285 -1.55 4.27 -15.95
C PHE A 285 -2.25 4.12 -14.58
N ILE A 286 -2.96 3.01 -14.35
CA ILE A 286 -3.60 2.76 -13.05
C ILE A 286 -2.54 2.40 -12.00
N ALA A 287 -1.47 1.71 -12.36
CA ALA A 287 -0.34 1.47 -11.46
C ALA A 287 0.34 2.76 -11.02
N MET A 288 0.49 3.76 -11.91
CA MET A 288 1.01 5.07 -11.55
C MET A 288 0.08 5.81 -10.56
N PHE A 289 -1.24 5.75 -10.76
CA PHE A 289 -2.18 6.27 -9.78
C PHE A 289 -1.93 5.66 -8.39
N TRP A 290 -1.82 4.33 -8.30
CA TRP A 290 -1.57 3.65 -7.02
C TRP A 290 -0.19 3.95 -6.44
N CYS A 291 0.83 4.11 -7.27
CA CYS A 291 2.15 4.58 -6.85
C CYS A 291 2.08 5.93 -6.11
N LEU A 292 1.29 6.86 -6.63
CA LEU A 292 1.08 8.17 -6.03
C LEU A 292 0.15 8.08 -4.79
N TRP A 293 -0.98 7.41 -4.92
CA TRP A 293 -1.98 7.32 -3.85
C TRP A 293 -1.43 6.63 -2.59
N ASP A 294 -0.73 5.51 -2.75
CA ASP A 294 -0.24 4.72 -1.61
C ASP A 294 0.80 5.44 -0.76
N GLN A 295 1.50 6.43 -1.31
CA GLN A 295 2.44 7.26 -0.53
C GLN A 295 1.73 8.19 0.46
N SER A 296 0.48 8.57 0.22
CA SER A 296 -0.33 9.31 1.19
C SER A 296 -0.85 8.40 2.31
N ASN A 297 -0.95 7.10 2.06
CA ASN A 297 -1.57 6.13 2.94
C ASN A 297 -0.54 5.49 3.89
N GLY A 298 -0.13 6.25 4.90
CA GLY A 298 0.78 5.82 5.95
C GLY A 298 2.26 5.78 5.55
N GLN A 299 2.66 6.44 4.46
CA GLN A 299 4.06 6.48 3.99
C GLN A 299 4.63 7.92 4.02
N THR A 300 5.13 8.41 2.88
CA THR A 300 5.89 9.66 2.79
C THR A 300 5.15 10.90 3.28
N TRP A 301 3.82 10.98 3.06
CA TRP A 301 3.03 12.09 3.58
C TRP A 301 2.89 12.03 5.09
N THR A 302 2.75 10.84 5.67
CA THR A 302 2.77 10.64 7.12
C THR A 302 4.13 11.03 7.71
N LEU A 303 5.23 10.63 7.06
CA LEU A 303 6.58 11.00 7.50
C LEU A 303 6.84 12.51 7.38
N GLN A 304 6.28 13.20 6.39
CA GLN A 304 6.32 14.66 6.32
C GLN A 304 5.60 15.30 7.53
N ALA A 305 4.45 14.73 7.92
CA ALA A 305 3.69 15.24 9.05
C ALA A 305 4.35 14.99 10.43
N THR A 306 5.44 14.18 10.53
CA THR A 306 6.17 14.01 11.80
C THR A 306 6.96 15.25 12.21
N SER A 307 7.32 16.11 11.27
CA SER A 307 8.08 17.34 11.57
C SER A 307 7.35 18.25 12.55
N ASP A 308 8.06 18.81 13.52
CA ASP A 308 7.51 19.81 14.47
C ASP A 308 7.20 21.15 13.81
N LEU A 309 7.74 21.40 12.62
CA LEU A 309 7.38 22.57 11.81
C LEU A 309 5.99 22.44 11.18
N MET A 310 5.37 21.24 11.22
CA MET A 310 3.98 21.10 10.86
C MET A 310 3.09 21.34 12.08
N ASP A 311 2.35 22.45 12.06
CA ASP A 311 1.34 22.73 13.07
C ASP A 311 0.17 21.76 12.95
N LYS A 312 0.05 20.87 13.94
CA LYS A 312 -0.91 19.76 14.00
C LYS A 312 -2.20 20.12 14.75
N HIS A 313 -2.37 21.39 15.15
CA HIS A 313 -3.59 21.87 15.80
C HIS A 313 -4.70 22.07 14.77
N LEU A 314 -5.51 21.02 14.58
CA LEU A 314 -6.60 21.02 13.58
C LEU A 314 -7.62 22.15 13.81
N PHE A 315 -7.91 22.45 15.06
CA PHE A 315 -8.90 23.44 15.47
C PHE A 315 -8.30 24.65 16.20
N GLY A 316 -7.00 24.90 16.01
CA GLY A 316 -6.28 26.00 16.67
C GLY A 316 -6.93 27.37 16.47
N PHE A 317 -7.62 27.59 15.33
CA PHE A 317 -8.38 28.81 15.05
C PHE A 317 -9.55 29.07 16.01
N LEU A 318 -10.00 28.05 16.77
CA LEU A 318 -11.04 28.20 17.81
C LEU A 318 -10.47 28.61 19.17
N GLY A 319 -9.15 28.79 19.31
CA GLY A 319 -8.49 29.09 20.60
C GLY A 319 -8.93 30.38 21.28
N GLY A 320 -9.48 31.34 20.50
CA GLY A 320 -10.09 32.55 21.04
C GLY A 320 -11.44 32.39 21.73
N ILE A 321 -12.06 31.18 21.67
CA ILE A 321 -13.37 30.90 22.24
C ILE A 321 -13.20 29.93 23.43
N PRO A 322 -13.43 30.38 24.69
CA PRO A 322 -13.18 29.55 25.88
C PRO A 322 -13.91 28.21 25.88
N ALA A 323 -15.13 28.14 25.34
CA ALA A 323 -15.91 26.90 25.26
C ALA A 323 -15.26 25.82 24.36
N PHE A 324 -14.36 26.18 23.47
CA PHE A 324 -13.66 25.29 22.53
C PHE A 324 -12.17 25.12 22.84
N SER A 325 -11.69 25.57 24.00
CA SER A 325 -10.27 25.51 24.38
C SER A 325 -9.67 24.11 24.30
N ALA A 326 -10.40 23.09 24.78
CA ALA A 326 -9.98 21.68 24.70
C ALA A 326 -9.91 21.17 23.25
N LEU A 327 -10.78 21.64 22.36
CA LEU A 327 -10.76 21.28 20.95
C LEU A 327 -9.63 22.03 20.22
N ALA A 328 -9.38 23.30 20.57
CA ALA A 328 -8.32 24.10 20.00
C ALA A 328 -6.92 23.56 20.34
N SER A 329 -6.76 22.96 21.54
CA SER A 329 -5.51 22.33 21.97
C SER A 329 -5.30 20.92 21.41
N TYR A 330 -6.30 20.34 20.72
CA TYR A 330 -6.17 19.00 20.14
C TYR A 330 -5.14 18.98 19.01
N GLN A 331 -4.14 18.13 19.17
CA GLN A 331 -3.13 17.87 18.14
C GLN A 331 -3.37 16.53 17.47
N MET A 332 -3.45 16.54 16.16
CA MET A 332 -3.59 15.33 15.36
C MET A 332 -2.23 14.62 15.24
N LEU A 333 -2.19 13.31 15.53
CA LEU A 333 -0.97 12.54 15.31
C LEU A 333 -0.69 12.36 13.81
N PRO A 334 0.58 12.36 13.37
CA PRO A 334 0.95 12.25 11.96
C PRO A 334 0.28 11.09 11.22
N SER A 335 0.20 9.93 11.85
CA SER A 335 -0.42 8.74 11.26
C SER A 335 -1.95 8.78 11.21
N GLN A 336 -2.60 9.70 11.94
CA GLN A 336 -4.06 9.86 11.90
C GLN A 336 -4.55 10.63 10.66
N ILE A 337 -3.69 11.45 10.06
CA ILE A 337 -4.13 12.36 8.98
C ILE A 337 -4.79 11.64 7.81
N GLN A 338 -4.37 10.43 7.52
CA GLN A 338 -4.95 9.63 6.43
C GLN A 338 -6.43 9.25 6.65
N VAL A 339 -6.99 9.39 7.87
CA VAL A 339 -8.43 9.18 8.13
C VAL A 339 -9.28 10.16 7.32
N VAL A 340 -8.71 11.34 7.03
CA VAL A 340 -9.36 12.41 6.26
C VAL A 340 -9.75 11.93 4.86
N ASN A 341 -8.93 11.09 4.21
CA ASN A 341 -9.26 10.49 2.92
C ASN A 341 -10.55 9.65 3.01
N GLY A 342 -10.66 8.75 3.99
CA GLY A 342 -11.87 7.94 4.19
C GLY A 342 -13.14 8.76 4.43
N LEU A 343 -13.02 9.87 5.17
CA LEU A 343 -14.15 10.78 5.41
C LEU A 343 -14.53 11.53 4.13
N PHE A 344 -13.55 12.02 3.39
CA PHE A 344 -13.80 12.76 2.15
C PHE A 344 -14.40 11.88 1.07
N ILE A 345 -14.02 10.62 0.94
CA ILE A 345 -14.59 9.73 -0.07
C ILE A 345 -16.09 9.54 0.13
N LEU A 346 -16.56 9.45 1.38
CA LEU A 346 -18.00 9.34 1.70
C LEU A 346 -18.79 10.58 1.25
N GLY A 347 -18.22 11.77 1.38
CA GLY A 347 -18.86 13.01 0.92
C GLY A 347 -18.70 13.24 -0.57
N MET A 348 -17.51 12.95 -1.13
CA MET A 348 -17.20 13.26 -2.53
C MET A 348 -17.91 12.34 -3.52
N VAL A 349 -18.12 11.06 -3.20
CA VAL A 349 -18.81 10.15 -4.13
C VAL A 349 -20.21 10.68 -4.52
N PRO A 350 -21.10 11.09 -3.58
CA PRO A 350 -22.35 11.74 -3.94
C PRO A 350 -22.14 13.05 -4.73
N ILE A 351 -21.21 13.91 -4.30
CA ILE A 351 -20.94 15.19 -4.98
C ILE A 351 -20.51 14.94 -6.43
N PHE A 352 -19.62 14.00 -6.67
CA PHE A 352 -19.22 13.66 -8.05
C PHE A 352 -20.36 13.09 -8.85
N THR A 353 -21.16 12.19 -8.27
CA THR A 353 -22.25 11.52 -8.98
C THR A 353 -23.38 12.48 -9.34
N PHE A 354 -23.80 13.34 -8.41
CA PHE A 354 -24.98 14.18 -8.59
C PHE A 354 -24.67 15.61 -9.07
N VAL A 355 -23.43 16.08 -8.92
CA VAL A 355 -23.04 17.46 -9.26
C VAL A 355 -21.96 17.49 -10.32
N ILE A 356 -20.79 16.90 -10.06
CA ILE A 356 -19.61 17.07 -10.90
C ILE A 356 -19.79 16.36 -12.27
N TYR A 357 -20.19 15.08 -12.29
CA TYR A 357 -20.38 14.37 -13.55
C TYR A 357 -21.50 14.95 -14.43
N PRO A 358 -22.67 15.38 -13.90
CA PRO A 358 -23.64 16.12 -14.68
C PRO A 358 -23.13 17.45 -15.23
N ILE A 359 -22.33 18.22 -14.45
CA ILE A 359 -21.71 19.46 -14.95
C ILE A 359 -20.70 19.16 -16.06
N MET A 360 -19.79 18.19 -15.85
CA MET A 360 -18.84 17.74 -16.87
C MET A 360 -19.56 17.29 -18.15
N GLY A 361 -20.71 16.62 -18.00
CA GLY A 361 -21.54 16.14 -19.12
C GLY A 361 -22.09 17.25 -20.01
N LYS A 362 -22.17 18.50 -19.52
CA LYS A 362 -22.56 19.68 -20.33
C LYS A 362 -21.45 20.13 -21.29
N PHE A 363 -20.19 19.85 -20.95
CA PHE A 363 -19.03 20.28 -21.76
C PHE A 363 -18.50 19.18 -22.67
N PHE A 364 -18.55 17.91 -22.22
CA PHE A 364 -18.08 16.77 -23.00
C PHE A 364 -18.70 15.45 -22.53
N LYS A 365 -18.66 14.42 -23.40
CA LYS A 365 -19.12 13.07 -23.04
C LYS A 365 -18.25 12.48 -21.93
N VAL A 366 -18.82 12.21 -20.76
CA VAL A 366 -18.14 11.62 -19.61
C VAL A 366 -17.98 10.12 -19.84
N THR A 367 -16.80 9.69 -20.31
CA THR A 367 -16.46 8.27 -20.50
C THR A 367 -15.52 7.77 -19.41
N PRO A 368 -15.44 6.44 -19.15
CA PRO A 368 -14.50 5.88 -18.17
C PRO A 368 -13.05 6.35 -18.40
N LEU A 369 -12.56 6.30 -19.61
CA LEU A 369 -11.19 6.72 -19.93
C LEU A 369 -10.96 8.22 -19.69
N ARG A 370 -11.94 9.09 -19.99
CA ARG A 370 -11.83 10.51 -19.68
C ARG A 370 -11.78 10.80 -18.20
N LYS A 371 -12.58 10.08 -17.39
CA LYS A 371 -12.51 10.19 -15.92
C LYS A 371 -11.13 9.80 -15.41
N ILE A 372 -10.59 8.67 -15.86
CA ILE A 372 -9.24 8.20 -15.50
C ILE A 372 -8.18 9.24 -15.89
N GLY A 373 -8.23 9.77 -17.12
CA GLY A 373 -7.28 10.78 -17.59
C GLY A 373 -7.29 12.05 -16.73
N ILE A 374 -8.48 12.60 -16.44
CA ILE A 374 -8.63 13.77 -15.57
C ILE A 374 -8.09 13.46 -14.16
N GLY A 375 -8.43 12.30 -13.62
CA GLY A 375 -7.95 11.87 -12.30
C GLY A 375 -6.42 11.79 -12.19
N LEU A 376 -5.72 11.36 -13.25
CA LEU A 376 -4.25 11.33 -13.28
C LEU A 376 -3.63 12.74 -13.21
N PHE A 377 -4.23 13.74 -13.86
CA PHE A 377 -3.80 15.13 -13.69
C PHE A 377 -4.08 15.64 -12.27
N VAL A 378 -5.27 15.33 -11.74
CA VAL A 378 -5.68 15.79 -10.39
C VAL A 378 -4.78 15.20 -9.30
N ILE A 379 -4.44 13.90 -9.36
CA ILE A 379 -3.53 13.32 -8.37
C ILE A 379 -2.12 13.92 -8.48
N SER A 380 -1.64 14.20 -9.69
CA SER A 380 -0.34 14.87 -9.88
C SER A 380 -0.33 16.27 -9.27
N ALA A 381 -1.44 17.00 -9.35
CA ALA A 381 -1.59 18.31 -8.74
C ALA A 381 -1.53 18.26 -7.20
N SER A 382 -2.03 17.19 -6.55
CA SER A 382 -1.91 17.04 -5.10
C SER A 382 -0.46 17.03 -4.63
N TYR A 383 0.44 16.44 -5.42
CA TYR A 383 1.87 16.39 -5.13
C TYR A 383 2.58 17.75 -5.22
N LEU A 384 2.05 18.70 -6.01
CA LEU A 384 2.57 20.07 -6.04
C LEU A 384 2.31 20.78 -4.70
N ILE A 385 1.15 20.53 -4.08
CA ILE A 385 0.83 21.05 -2.74
C ILE A 385 1.80 20.48 -1.70
N VAL A 386 2.00 19.15 -1.73
CA VAL A 386 2.91 18.47 -0.78
C VAL A 386 4.36 18.91 -0.99
N ALA A 387 4.78 19.14 -2.22
CA ALA A 387 6.11 19.69 -2.53
C ALA A 387 6.27 21.11 -1.95
N SER A 388 5.24 21.96 -2.02
CA SER A 388 5.26 23.28 -1.39
C SER A 388 5.40 23.18 0.13
N ILE A 389 4.66 22.27 0.77
CA ILE A 389 4.78 22.00 2.21
C ILE A 389 6.23 21.62 2.57
N GLU A 390 6.81 20.66 1.83
CA GLU A 390 8.19 20.21 2.08
C GLU A 390 9.22 21.33 1.89
N ASN A 391 8.98 22.22 0.91
CA ASN A 391 9.85 23.36 0.69
C ASN A 391 9.88 24.31 1.91
N HIS A 392 8.72 24.64 2.48
CA HIS A 392 8.65 25.48 3.69
C HIS A 392 9.31 24.79 4.88
N ILE A 393 9.01 23.50 5.09
CA ILE A 393 9.64 22.69 6.16
C ILE A 393 11.17 22.68 6.00
N MET A 394 11.69 22.51 4.78
CA MET A 394 13.14 22.47 4.53
C MET A 394 13.81 23.80 4.90
N HIS A 395 13.14 24.93 4.64
CA HIS A 395 13.65 26.26 5.00
C HIS A 395 13.44 26.63 6.47
N GLY A 396 12.83 25.77 7.28
CA GLY A 396 12.61 26.00 8.71
C GLY A 396 11.35 26.82 9.02
N GLU A 397 10.43 26.92 8.07
CA GLU A 397 9.18 27.64 8.21
C GLU A 397 8.07 26.70 8.73
N THR A 398 7.22 27.24 9.60
CA THR A 398 6.06 26.49 10.11
C THR A 398 4.95 26.43 9.08
N VAL A 399 4.33 25.26 8.91
CA VAL A 399 3.25 25.02 7.96
C VAL A 399 2.04 24.40 8.67
N SER A 400 0.86 24.93 8.42
CA SER A 400 -0.37 24.35 8.98
C SER A 400 -0.72 23.02 8.30
N LEU A 401 -1.19 22.06 9.11
CA LEU A 401 -1.70 20.76 8.66
C LEU A 401 -2.83 20.90 7.63
N TRP A 402 -3.55 22.01 7.62
CA TRP A 402 -4.62 22.28 6.65
C TRP A 402 -4.17 22.25 5.20
N TRP A 403 -2.91 22.60 4.91
CA TRP A 403 -2.35 22.45 3.56
C TRP A 403 -2.24 20.98 3.15
N GLN A 404 -1.88 20.09 4.08
CA GLN A 404 -1.85 18.66 3.79
C GLN A 404 -3.28 18.11 3.67
N ILE A 405 -4.24 18.59 4.46
CA ILE A 405 -5.67 18.27 4.30
C ILE A 405 -6.17 18.70 2.90
N LEU A 406 -5.78 19.88 2.43
CA LEU A 406 -6.10 20.32 1.06
C LEU A 406 -5.50 19.35 0.01
N ALA A 407 -4.28 18.87 0.20
CA ALA A 407 -3.69 17.87 -0.68
C ALA A 407 -4.51 16.56 -0.66
N TYR A 408 -5.03 16.14 0.52
CA TYR A 408 -5.95 14.98 0.61
C TYR A 408 -7.30 15.23 -0.08
N VAL A 409 -7.85 16.44 -0.05
CA VAL A 409 -9.07 16.80 -0.82
C VAL A 409 -8.83 16.56 -2.31
N VAL A 410 -7.72 17.06 -2.85
CA VAL A 410 -7.37 16.91 -4.26
C VAL A 410 -7.09 15.44 -4.61
N LEU A 411 -6.35 14.73 -3.76
CA LEU A 411 -6.05 13.31 -3.92
C LEU A 411 -7.33 12.45 -3.91
N THR A 412 -8.26 12.71 -2.99
CA THR A 412 -9.53 11.96 -2.89
C THR A 412 -10.44 12.24 -4.10
N ALA A 413 -10.43 13.46 -4.62
CA ALA A 413 -11.12 13.77 -5.88
C ALA A 413 -10.58 12.93 -7.06
N ALA A 414 -9.27 12.76 -7.14
CA ALA A 414 -8.64 11.89 -8.12
C ALA A 414 -9.01 10.41 -7.90
N GLU A 415 -9.08 9.98 -6.65
CA GLU A 415 -9.46 8.61 -6.29
C GLU A 415 -10.88 8.28 -6.73
N VAL A 416 -11.86 9.17 -6.52
CA VAL A 416 -13.23 9.00 -6.99
C VAL A 416 -13.27 8.89 -8.53
N LEU A 417 -12.48 9.68 -9.24
CA LEU A 417 -12.39 9.64 -10.69
C LEU A 417 -11.77 8.35 -11.24
N ILE A 418 -10.76 7.80 -10.57
CA ILE A 418 -9.96 6.68 -11.08
C ILE A 418 -10.39 5.35 -10.47
N SER A 419 -10.36 5.22 -9.13
CA SER A 419 -10.46 3.93 -8.46
C SER A 419 -11.79 3.23 -8.76
N ILE A 420 -12.92 3.94 -8.56
CA ILE A 420 -14.26 3.42 -8.83
C ILE A 420 -14.42 3.11 -10.32
N THR A 421 -13.96 4.04 -11.18
CA THR A 421 -14.08 3.90 -12.64
C THR A 421 -13.22 2.74 -13.16
N ALA A 422 -12.00 2.57 -12.67
CA ALA A 422 -11.13 1.47 -13.07
C ALA A 422 -11.72 0.11 -12.66
N LEU A 423 -12.26 0.00 -11.44
CA LEU A 423 -12.92 -1.21 -10.99
C LEU A 423 -14.10 -1.59 -11.90
N GLU A 424 -14.98 -0.63 -12.18
CA GLU A 424 -16.12 -0.79 -13.08
C GLU A 424 -15.68 -1.15 -14.51
N PHE A 425 -14.64 -0.50 -15.01
CA PHE A 425 -14.10 -0.71 -16.35
C PHE A 425 -13.52 -2.12 -16.50
N SER A 426 -12.72 -2.58 -15.52
CA SER A 426 -12.21 -3.96 -15.49
C SER A 426 -13.35 -4.98 -15.48
N TYR A 427 -14.38 -4.74 -14.65
CA TYR A 427 -15.54 -5.62 -14.56
C TYR A 427 -16.33 -5.74 -15.86
N LYS A 428 -16.61 -4.63 -16.54
CA LYS A 428 -17.38 -4.59 -17.81
C LYS A 428 -16.64 -5.23 -18.99
N GLN A 429 -15.32 -5.17 -18.95
CA GLN A 429 -14.45 -5.68 -20.01
C GLN A 429 -14.08 -7.15 -19.82
N ALA A 430 -14.42 -7.79 -18.71
CA ALA A 430 -14.02 -9.17 -18.39
C ALA A 430 -15.06 -10.20 -18.86
N PRO A 431 -14.66 -11.28 -19.58
CA PRO A 431 -15.51 -12.41 -19.91
C PRO A 431 -16.11 -13.08 -18.66
N LEU A 432 -17.36 -13.53 -18.74
CA LEU A 432 -18.13 -13.98 -17.58
C LEU A 432 -17.48 -15.12 -16.78
N LYS A 433 -16.90 -16.10 -17.48
CA LYS A 433 -16.35 -17.33 -16.86
C LYS A 433 -15.09 -17.11 -16.02
N VAL A 434 -14.27 -16.10 -16.36
CA VAL A 434 -12.97 -15.81 -15.73
C VAL A 434 -12.93 -14.40 -15.13
N LYS A 435 -14.08 -13.84 -14.82
CA LYS A 435 -14.26 -12.46 -14.42
C LYS A 435 -13.47 -12.08 -13.17
N SER A 436 -13.54 -12.92 -12.13
CA SER A 436 -12.82 -12.70 -10.87
C SER A 436 -11.30 -12.71 -11.08
N PHE A 437 -10.82 -13.65 -11.87
CA PHE A 437 -9.40 -13.74 -12.20
C PHE A 437 -8.92 -12.51 -13.00
N ILE A 438 -9.68 -12.06 -14.00
CA ILE A 438 -9.30 -10.88 -14.80
C ILE A 438 -9.32 -9.61 -13.96
N MET A 439 -10.31 -9.44 -13.07
CA MET A 439 -10.32 -8.32 -12.14
C MET A 439 -9.11 -8.34 -11.21
N ALA A 440 -8.73 -9.50 -10.68
CA ALA A 440 -7.54 -9.63 -9.86
C ALA A 440 -6.25 -9.39 -10.66
N ALA A 441 -6.16 -9.97 -11.86
CA ALA A 441 -5.00 -9.82 -12.74
C ALA A 441 -4.85 -8.41 -13.33
N THR A 442 -5.90 -7.60 -13.39
CA THR A 442 -5.82 -6.20 -13.84
C THR A 442 -5.73 -5.24 -12.65
N TYR A 443 -6.79 -5.12 -11.88
CA TYR A 443 -6.92 -4.09 -10.85
C TYR A 443 -5.99 -4.31 -9.66
N LEU A 444 -5.99 -5.50 -9.03
CA LEU A 444 -5.15 -5.76 -7.86
C LEU A 444 -3.66 -5.81 -8.23
N LEU A 445 -3.33 -6.38 -9.39
CA LEU A 445 -1.95 -6.41 -9.85
C LEU A 445 -1.44 -5.01 -10.21
N ALA A 446 -2.30 -4.08 -10.67
CA ALA A 446 -1.91 -2.69 -10.87
C ALA A 446 -1.51 -2.00 -9.55
N VAL A 447 -2.22 -2.27 -8.44
CA VAL A 447 -1.82 -1.79 -7.10
C VAL A 447 -0.44 -2.35 -6.71
N SER A 448 -0.21 -3.64 -6.93
CA SER A 448 1.08 -4.27 -6.67
C SER A 448 2.22 -3.62 -7.47
N ILE A 449 2.03 -3.44 -8.78
CA ILE A 449 3.02 -2.83 -9.66
C ILE A 449 3.33 -1.39 -9.22
N GLY A 450 2.32 -0.61 -8.86
CA GLY A 450 2.48 0.75 -8.33
C GLY A 450 3.35 0.78 -7.07
N ASN A 451 3.10 -0.13 -6.13
CA ASN A 451 3.91 -0.24 -4.92
C ASN A 451 5.33 -0.75 -5.17
N ALA A 452 5.50 -1.71 -6.10
CA ALA A 452 6.84 -2.15 -6.51
C ALA A 452 7.64 -1.01 -7.13
N PHE A 453 6.98 -0.15 -7.94
CA PHE A 453 7.61 1.03 -8.52
C PHE A 453 7.97 2.06 -7.43
N THR A 454 7.11 2.30 -6.44
CA THR A 454 7.42 3.16 -5.29
C THR A 454 8.65 2.63 -4.51
N ALA A 455 8.69 1.31 -4.25
CA ALA A 455 9.84 0.68 -3.60
C ALA A 455 11.13 0.85 -4.42
N GLN A 456 11.04 0.65 -5.74
CA GLN A 456 12.18 0.81 -6.66
C GLN A 456 12.72 2.24 -6.64
N VAL A 457 11.84 3.23 -6.78
CA VAL A 457 12.25 4.64 -6.79
C VAL A 457 12.92 5.02 -5.47
N ASN A 458 12.32 4.66 -4.32
CA ASN A 458 12.89 4.98 -3.01
C ASN A 458 14.22 4.26 -2.77
N GLY A 459 14.37 3.01 -3.20
CA GLY A 459 15.65 2.30 -3.12
C GLY A 459 16.74 2.90 -4.00
N ALA A 460 16.38 3.37 -5.20
CA ALA A 460 17.33 4.00 -6.13
C ALA A 460 17.67 5.46 -5.78
N MET A 461 16.86 6.12 -4.95
CA MET A 461 17.09 7.51 -4.52
C MET A 461 18.19 7.66 -3.48
N VAL A 462 18.54 6.59 -2.80
CA VAL A 462 19.57 6.59 -1.75
C VAL A 462 20.95 6.65 -2.40
N LYS A 463 21.82 7.49 -1.87
CA LYS A 463 23.21 7.63 -2.31
C LYS A 463 24.15 7.45 -1.12
N PRO A 464 25.10 6.50 -1.14
CA PRO A 464 26.12 6.38 -0.11
C PRO A 464 26.94 7.65 0.03
N VAL A 465 27.29 7.99 1.27
CA VAL A 465 28.17 9.12 1.59
C VAL A 465 29.32 8.60 2.43
N PRO A 466 30.54 8.53 1.86
CA PRO A 466 31.71 8.11 2.61
C PRO A 466 31.93 9.05 3.80
N THR A 467 31.82 8.49 5.01
CA THR A 467 31.95 9.20 6.28
C THR A 467 33.25 8.78 6.93
N LEU A 468 34.14 9.73 7.18
CA LEU A 468 35.48 9.49 7.69
C LEU A 468 35.52 9.40 9.21
N ALA A 469 34.76 10.28 9.87
CA ALA A 469 34.70 10.35 11.32
C ALA A 469 33.37 10.98 11.78
N VAL A 470 32.98 10.72 13.00
CA VAL A 470 31.89 11.44 13.67
C VAL A 470 32.41 11.95 15.03
N THR A 471 32.36 13.25 15.22
CA THR A 471 32.73 13.90 16.49
C THR A 471 31.49 13.95 17.37
N THR A 472 31.60 13.37 18.54
CA THR A 472 30.53 13.27 19.54
C THR A 472 30.59 14.41 20.56
N GLY A 473 29.51 14.67 21.28
CA GLY A 473 29.41 15.70 22.34
C GLY A 473 28.04 16.37 22.33
N GLU A 474 27.97 17.60 22.83
CA GLU A 474 26.74 18.41 22.81
C GLU A 474 26.24 18.75 21.40
N GLN A 475 27.14 18.67 20.42
CA GLN A 475 26.85 18.79 19.00
C GLN A 475 27.58 17.69 18.25
N THR A 476 26.85 16.90 17.51
CA THR A 476 27.40 15.80 16.71
C THR A 476 27.75 16.31 15.31
N TRP A 477 28.99 16.10 14.89
CA TRP A 477 29.48 16.47 13.56
C TRP A 477 29.94 15.23 12.81
N ALA A 478 29.43 15.03 11.62
CA ALA A 478 29.89 13.99 10.69
C ALA A 478 30.89 14.57 9.70
N GLN A 479 32.12 14.06 9.67
CA GLN A 479 33.16 14.39 8.69
C GLN A 479 33.01 13.49 7.48
N LEU A 480 32.78 14.09 6.31
CA LEU A 480 32.48 13.42 5.06
C LEU A 480 33.65 13.60 4.09
N GLU A 481 33.76 12.70 3.12
CA GLU A 481 34.74 12.86 2.05
C GLU A 481 34.50 14.15 1.24
N SER A 482 33.25 14.52 1.01
CA SER A 482 32.85 15.73 0.31
C SER A 482 31.52 16.26 0.83
N VAL A 483 31.41 17.60 0.94
CA VAL A 483 30.17 18.32 1.29
C VAL A 483 29.65 19.20 0.14
N ALA A 484 30.26 19.13 -1.04
CA ALA A 484 30.05 20.09 -2.14
C ALA A 484 28.60 20.18 -2.65
N ASN A 485 27.81 19.09 -2.52
CA ASN A 485 26.44 19.03 -3.02
C ASN A 485 25.42 18.84 -1.89
N LEU A 486 25.80 19.13 -0.66
CA LEU A 486 24.91 19.00 0.48
C LEU A 486 24.27 20.37 0.81
N GLN A 487 23.05 20.32 1.32
CA GLN A 487 22.27 21.49 1.67
C GLN A 487 21.78 21.41 3.12
N ARG A 488 21.66 22.56 3.77
CA ARG A 488 21.03 22.66 5.09
C ARG A 488 19.57 22.19 5.00
N GLY A 489 19.13 21.41 5.98
CA GLY A 489 17.79 20.81 6.00
C GLY A 489 17.67 19.53 5.16
N GLN A 490 18.71 19.13 4.42
CA GLN A 490 18.74 17.86 3.70
C GLN A 490 18.80 16.68 4.68
N LYS A 491 18.13 15.58 4.34
CA LYS A 491 18.14 14.34 5.12
C LYS A 491 19.42 13.55 4.88
N ILE A 492 19.95 12.97 5.97
CA ILE A 492 21.06 12.05 5.98
C ILE A 492 20.70 10.87 6.88
N ASP A 493 20.85 9.65 6.39
CA ASP A 493 20.53 8.44 7.12
C ASP A 493 21.81 7.77 7.62
N PHE A 494 21.77 7.35 8.88
CA PHE A 494 22.79 6.50 9.50
C PHE A 494 22.21 5.11 9.73
N GLY A 495 22.98 4.07 9.39
CA GLY A 495 22.64 2.67 9.58
C GLY A 495 23.88 1.83 9.90
N GLY A 496 23.68 0.54 10.17
CA GLY A 496 24.74 -0.36 10.59
C GLY A 496 25.22 -0.10 12.02
N ASP A 497 26.29 -0.73 12.46
CA ASP A 497 26.91 -0.44 13.78
C ASP A 497 27.80 0.80 13.70
N THR A 498 27.21 1.96 13.95
CA THR A 498 27.98 3.22 13.97
C THR A 498 28.93 3.32 15.16
N GLY A 499 28.76 2.51 16.23
CA GLY A 499 29.48 2.63 17.50
C GLY A 499 29.07 3.83 18.35
N ILE A 500 28.23 4.71 17.82
CA ILE A 500 27.78 5.94 18.49
C ILE A 500 26.37 5.75 19.04
N LYS A 501 26.14 6.35 20.18
CA LYS A 501 24.83 6.46 20.80
C LYS A 501 24.43 7.93 20.89
N PHE A 502 23.18 8.24 20.62
CA PHE A 502 22.63 9.58 20.80
C PHE A 502 21.54 9.60 21.86
N ILE A 503 21.30 10.79 22.41
CA ILE A 503 20.24 11.03 23.37
C ILE A 503 19.01 11.48 22.57
N GLY A 504 18.02 10.60 22.50
CA GLY A 504 16.72 10.87 21.90
C GLY A 504 15.73 11.49 22.89
N ASP A 505 14.47 11.52 22.50
CA ASP A 505 13.38 12.10 23.25
C ASP A 505 13.26 11.51 24.66
N GLY A 506 13.02 12.40 25.64
CA GLY A 506 12.88 11.99 27.04
C GLY A 506 14.18 11.50 27.69
N GLY A 507 15.36 11.73 27.06
CA GLY A 507 16.65 11.29 27.59
C GLY A 507 16.98 9.81 27.32
N ALA A 508 16.23 9.14 26.49
CA ALA A 508 16.51 7.77 26.10
C ALA A 508 17.78 7.70 25.24
N VAL A 509 18.67 6.75 25.55
CA VAL A 509 19.90 6.53 24.79
C VAL A 509 19.64 5.47 23.72
N ALA A 510 19.85 5.83 22.46
CA ALA A 510 19.65 4.96 21.29
C ALA A 510 20.92 4.93 20.42
N PRO A 511 21.13 3.88 19.59
CA PRO A 511 22.17 3.90 18.56
C PRO A 511 21.97 5.09 17.62
N LEU A 512 23.06 5.65 17.07
CA LEU A 512 22.99 6.69 16.03
C LEU A 512 22.58 6.04 14.71
N GLU A 513 21.31 5.73 14.59
CA GLU A 513 20.68 5.10 13.43
C GLU A 513 19.41 5.85 13.05
N GLY A 514 19.00 5.79 11.77
CA GLY A 514 17.82 6.46 11.25
C GLY A 514 18.11 7.75 10.49
N THR A 515 17.08 8.57 10.31
CA THR A 515 17.16 9.82 9.54
C THR A 515 17.45 11.01 10.44
N PHE A 516 18.45 11.79 10.07
CA PHE A 516 18.84 13.09 10.66
C PHE A 516 18.78 14.19 9.58
N LEU A 517 18.85 15.44 10.00
CA LEU A 517 18.95 16.59 9.09
C LEU A 517 20.37 17.16 9.13
N ILE A 518 20.83 17.64 7.99
CA ILE A 518 22.05 18.44 7.89
C ILE A 518 21.74 19.84 8.41
N GLY A 519 22.40 20.23 9.49
CA GLY A 519 22.38 21.57 10.04
C GLY A 519 23.41 22.47 9.34
N ASP A 520 24.39 22.98 10.10
CA ASP A 520 25.46 23.80 9.54
C ASP A 520 26.47 22.93 8.78
N ILE A 521 27.00 23.50 7.70
CA ILE A 521 28.01 22.87 6.84
C ILE A 521 29.33 23.64 6.99
N ASP A 522 30.34 22.95 7.52
CA ASP A 522 31.72 23.46 7.59
C ASP A 522 32.52 22.91 6.40
N ALA A 523 32.54 23.68 5.33
CA ALA A 523 33.18 23.29 4.10
C ALA A 523 34.71 23.15 4.24
N ALA A 524 35.35 23.94 5.14
CA ALA A 524 36.79 23.92 5.36
C ALA A 524 37.24 22.59 5.96
N HIS A 525 36.49 22.04 6.89
CA HIS A 525 36.78 20.75 7.54
C HIS A 525 35.96 19.60 6.95
N LYS A 526 35.18 19.82 5.89
CA LYS A 526 34.32 18.83 5.21
C LYS A 526 33.38 18.10 6.17
N ARG A 527 32.76 18.83 7.09
CA ARG A 527 31.87 18.25 8.10
C ARG A 527 30.49 18.92 8.12
N VAL A 528 29.50 18.14 8.54
CA VAL A 528 28.11 18.61 8.69
C VAL A 528 27.66 18.37 10.12
N ARG A 529 26.91 19.32 10.69
CA ARG A 529 26.29 19.16 12.00
C ARG A 529 25.01 18.35 11.84
N LEU A 530 24.83 17.35 12.69
CA LEU A 530 23.60 16.54 12.70
C LEU A 530 22.55 17.20 13.58
N MET A 531 21.34 17.22 13.04
CA MET A 531 20.15 17.72 13.71
C MET A 531 19.11 16.61 13.76
N ASP A 532 18.35 16.54 14.84
CA ASP A 532 17.19 15.64 14.91
C ASP A 532 16.19 15.94 13.80
N ALA A 533 15.63 14.89 13.18
CA ALA A 533 14.75 15.06 12.02
C ALA A 533 13.35 15.59 12.38
N ILE A 534 12.91 15.39 13.62
CA ILE A 534 11.59 15.77 14.12
C ILE A 534 11.68 17.16 14.77
N HIS A 535 12.50 17.29 15.82
CA HIS A 535 12.58 18.49 16.66
C HIS A 535 13.57 19.55 16.15
N ARG A 536 14.40 19.19 15.16
CA ARG A 536 15.42 20.07 14.57
C ARG A 536 16.41 20.68 15.57
N GLN A 537 16.67 19.93 16.64
CA GLN A 537 17.69 20.29 17.63
C GLN A 537 19.03 19.61 17.30
N PRO A 538 20.19 20.19 17.72
CA PRO A 538 21.47 19.52 17.59
C PRO A 538 21.46 18.14 18.26
N VAL A 539 21.99 17.14 17.58
CA VAL A 539 22.11 15.79 18.13
C VAL A 539 23.22 15.77 19.18
N VAL A 540 22.87 15.34 20.40
CA VAL A 540 23.83 15.07 21.47
C VAL A 540 24.20 13.61 21.41
N SER A 541 25.49 13.30 21.32
CA SER A 541 25.94 11.91 21.16
C SER A 541 27.22 11.57 21.94
N SER A 542 27.46 10.27 22.10
CA SER A 542 28.64 9.71 22.76
C SER A 542 29.07 8.40 22.09
N GLY A 543 30.31 8.01 22.26
CA GLY A 543 30.86 6.77 21.68
C GLY A 543 31.95 7.03 20.67
N GLU A 544 32.45 5.98 20.05
CA GLU A 544 33.52 6.00 19.03
C GLU A 544 32.97 5.49 17.70
N PHE A 545 33.18 6.26 16.63
CA PHE A 545 32.67 5.93 15.31
C PHE A 545 33.39 4.75 14.68
N LYS A 546 32.65 3.80 14.14
CA LYS A 546 33.12 2.59 13.45
C LYS A 546 32.88 2.69 11.95
N PRO A 547 33.75 3.35 11.18
CA PRO A 547 33.51 3.62 9.75
C PRO A 547 33.35 2.36 8.89
N ALA A 548 33.96 1.24 9.28
CA ALA A 548 33.87 -0.02 8.54
C ALA A 548 32.52 -0.74 8.67
N LEU A 549 31.73 -0.41 9.68
CA LEU A 549 30.45 -1.06 9.99
C LEU A 549 29.26 -0.11 9.81
N ALA A 550 29.52 1.19 9.68
CA ALA A 550 28.50 2.21 9.51
C ALA A 550 28.11 2.36 8.03
N GLU A 551 26.81 2.46 7.78
CA GLU A 551 26.26 2.81 6.48
C GLU A 551 25.66 4.21 6.55
N VAL A 552 26.30 5.18 5.88
CA VAL A 552 25.80 6.55 5.83
C VAL A 552 25.34 6.88 4.42
N THR A 553 24.12 7.37 4.31
CA THR A 553 23.49 7.65 3.03
C THR A 553 22.77 8.99 3.03
N THR A 554 22.62 9.58 1.86
CA THR A 554 21.78 10.77 1.62
C THR A 554 20.88 10.53 0.41
N TYR A 555 20.08 11.51 0.04
CA TYR A 555 19.07 11.40 -1.00
C TYR A 555 19.49 12.12 -2.28
N LYS A 556 19.30 11.47 -3.44
CA LYS A 556 19.51 12.08 -4.77
C LYS A 556 18.51 13.21 -5.04
N LEU A 557 17.28 13.08 -4.54
CA LEU A 557 16.24 14.10 -4.62
C LEU A 557 16.04 14.75 -3.23
N VAL A 558 16.42 16.00 -3.11
CA VAL A 558 16.44 16.72 -1.84
C VAL A 558 15.13 17.47 -1.61
N GLY A 559 14.53 17.29 -0.43
CA GLY A 559 13.37 18.04 0.02
C GLY A 559 12.21 18.02 -0.97
N PRO A 560 11.73 19.17 -1.46
CA PRO A 560 10.58 19.26 -2.37
C PRO A 560 10.78 18.55 -3.69
N MET A 561 12.04 18.32 -4.14
CA MET A 561 12.34 17.68 -5.42
C MET A 561 11.84 16.23 -5.47
N TYR A 562 11.71 15.54 -4.33
CA TYR A 562 11.09 14.22 -4.26
C TYR A 562 9.63 14.28 -4.71
N PHE A 563 8.84 15.17 -4.16
CA PHE A 563 7.43 15.30 -4.49
C PHE A 563 7.21 15.88 -5.89
N LEU A 564 8.07 16.82 -6.32
CA LEU A 564 8.06 17.36 -7.68
C LEU A 564 8.38 16.30 -8.73
N PHE A 565 9.29 15.37 -8.44
CA PHE A 565 9.57 14.24 -9.30
C PHE A 565 8.29 13.40 -9.54
N PHE A 566 7.57 13.04 -8.48
CA PHE A 566 6.33 12.29 -8.62
C PHE A 566 5.20 13.10 -9.27
N ALA A 567 5.10 14.40 -9.00
CA ALA A 567 4.17 15.29 -9.69
C ALA A 567 4.44 15.33 -11.20
N GLY A 568 5.71 15.52 -11.58
CA GLY A 568 6.13 15.55 -12.99
C GLY A 568 5.93 14.19 -13.69
N LEU A 569 6.30 13.11 -13.02
CA LEU A 569 6.12 11.75 -13.54
C LEU A 569 4.62 11.45 -13.76
N GLY A 570 3.78 11.72 -12.74
CA GLY A 570 2.34 11.54 -12.84
C GLY A 570 1.72 12.40 -13.94
N GLY A 571 2.12 13.66 -14.05
CA GLY A 571 1.68 14.57 -15.12
C GLY A 571 2.08 14.07 -16.51
N THR A 572 3.32 13.57 -16.67
CA THR A 572 3.79 12.96 -17.93
C THR A 572 2.96 11.75 -18.29
N VAL A 573 2.71 10.86 -17.32
CA VAL A 573 1.86 9.68 -17.51
C VAL A 573 0.42 10.09 -17.86
N ALA A 574 -0.12 11.14 -17.24
CA ALA A 574 -1.45 11.66 -17.57
C ALA A 574 -1.53 12.16 -19.01
N VAL A 575 -0.52 12.88 -19.50
CA VAL A 575 -0.43 13.32 -20.92
C VAL A 575 -0.37 12.12 -21.85
N LEU A 576 0.50 11.14 -21.57
CA LEU A 576 0.60 9.91 -22.37
C LEU A 576 -0.71 9.13 -22.38
N PHE A 577 -1.43 9.11 -21.25
CA PHE A 577 -2.74 8.46 -21.19
C PHE A 577 -3.76 9.06 -22.15
N VAL A 578 -3.78 10.38 -22.31
CA VAL A 578 -4.71 11.04 -23.26
C VAL A 578 -4.51 10.50 -24.69
N PHE A 579 -3.25 10.32 -25.10
CA PHE A 579 -2.96 9.73 -26.41
C PHE A 579 -3.41 8.27 -26.50
N VAL A 580 -3.04 7.45 -25.52
CA VAL A 580 -3.40 6.01 -25.50
C VAL A 580 -4.91 5.82 -25.45
N ALA A 581 -5.63 6.60 -24.66
CA ALA A 581 -7.08 6.55 -24.54
C ALA A 581 -7.79 6.88 -25.87
N GLY A 582 -7.19 7.71 -26.72
CA GLY A 582 -7.71 8.02 -28.07
C GLY A 582 -7.71 6.84 -29.03
N PHE A 583 -6.77 5.90 -28.85
CA PHE A 583 -6.65 4.70 -29.69
C PHE A 583 -7.36 3.48 -29.11
N TYR A 584 -7.75 3.49 -27.85
CA TYR A 584 -8.38 2.35 -27.19
C TYR A 584 -9.84 2.22 -27.57
N ARG A 585 -10.23 1.03 -28.05
CA ARG A 585 -11.64 0.70 -28.37
C ARG A 585 -12.25 -0.11 -27.24
N GLU A 586 -13.20 0.48 -26.52
CA GLU A 586 -13.95 -0.19 -25.47
C GLU A 586 -14.76 -1.38 -26.02
N ARG A 587 -14.68 -2.52 -25.34
CA ARG A 587 -15.50 -3.71 -25.62
C ARG A 587 -16.29 -4.03 -24.36
N THR A 588 -17.59 -4.12 -24.46
CA THR A 588 -18.45 -4.41 -23.30
C THR A 588 -18.99 -5.83 -23.40
N TYR A 589 -18.72 -6.65 -22.40
CA TYR A 589 -19.31 -7.98 -22.23
C TYR A 589 -20.43 -7.87 -21.20
N VAL A 590 -21.63 -7.49 -21.64
CA VAL A 590 -22.86 -7.52 -20.82
C VAL A 590 -23.55 -8.85 -21.08
N ARG A 591 -24.05 -9.48 -20.01
CA ARG A 591 -24.88 -10.69 -20.12
C ARG A 591 -26.20 -10.28 -20.78
N ASP A 592 -26.50 -10.83 -21.95
CA ASP A 592 -27.80 -10.64 -22.57
C ASP A 592 -28.88 -11.22 -21.63
N ALA A 593 -29.90 -10.42 -21.32
CA ALA A 593 -31.01 -10.82 -20.46
C ALA A 593 -31.86 -11.98 -21.06
N ALA A 594 -31.56 -12.40 -22.28
CA ALA A 594 -32.27 -13.44 -23.03
C ALA A 594 -31.71 -14.87 -22.87
N ALA A 595 -30.64 -15.08 -22.10
CA ALA A 595 -30.01 -16.39 -21.92
C ALA A 595 -30.24 -16.93 -20.49
N GLU A 596 -31.47 -16.94 -19.99
CA GLU A 596 -31.85 -17.84 -18.89
C GLU A 596 -32.31 -19.18 -19.52
N PRO A 597 -31.67 -20.31 -19.19
CA PRO A 597 -32.27 -21.61 -19.48
C PRO A 597 -33.50 -21.76 -18.54
N ALA A 598 -34.63 -22.14 -19.15
CA ALA A 598 -35.90 -22.45 -18.52
C ALA A 598 -35.78 -23.55 -17.45
#